data_bd297cf7030e81478c2b8bcaa33872e8
#
_entry.id   bd297cf7030e81478c2b8bcaa33872e8
#
_cell.length_a   1.000
_cell.length_b   1.000
_cell.length_c   1.000
_cell.angle_alpha   90.00
_cell.angle_beta   90.00
_cell.angle_gamma   90.00
#
_symmetry.space_group_name_H-M   'P 1'
#
loop_
_entity.id
_entity.type
_entity.pdbx_description
1 polymer ?
#
loop_
_entity_poly.entity_id
_entity_poly.type
_entity_poly.pdbx_seq_one_letter_code
_entity_poly.pdbx_strand_id
1 'polypeptide(L)'
;MTDSSPTELDYLPQLPAGREIPIACIGSGFIMADCHLVAYRQAGFNPLAITSRTLANATSVAERHGLTPYEEIPRMLQESGAEVVDVAVPPDLQHDVIRQVIASGSSVRGILAQKPLGMDYQQAREIVTLCEDAGIVLAVNQNM
;
A
#
# COMPACT_ATOMS: atom_id res chain seq x y z
N MET A 1 47.36 -18.24 8.47
CA MET A 1 45.91 -18.59 8.57
C MET A 1 45.14 -17.30 8.49
N THR A 2 44.65 -16.96 7.31
CA THR A 2 43.81 -15.77 7.12
C THR A 2 42.39 -16.18 7.48
N ASP A 3 41.92 -15.65 8.61
CA ASP A 3 40.53 -15.73 9.04
C ASP A 3 39.69 -14.92 8.04
N SER A 4 39.13 -15.60 7.06
CA SER A 4 38.15 -15.04 6.15
C SER A 4 36.76 -15.27 6.73
N SER A 5 36.43 -14.51 7.77
CA SER A 5 35.03 -14.36 8.17
C SER A 5 34.22 -13.86 6.96
N PRO A 6 33.11 -14.49 6.58
CA PRO A 6 32.31 -13.98 5.48
C PRO A 6 31.90 -12.56 5.79
N THR A 7 32.21 -11.64 4.87
CA THR A 7 31.78 -10.25 4.98
C THR A 7 30.25 -10.27 5.01
N GLU A 8 29.67 -9.94 6.15
CA GLU A 8 28.21 -9.82 6.28
C GLU A 8 27.79 -8.62 5.45
N LEU A 9 27.12 -8.91 4.33
CA LEU A 9 26.63 -7.88 3.42
C LEU A 9 25.42 -7.19 4.07
N ASP A 10 25.51 -5.89 4.26
CA ASP A 10 24.38 -5.06 4.67
C ASP A 10 23.44 -4.85 3.48
N TYR A 11 22.57 -5.83 3.26
CA TYR A 11 21.61 -5.83 2.13
C TYR A 11 20.19 -5.46 2.55
N LEU A 12 19.95 -5.32 3.85
CA LEU A 12 18.63 -4.95 4.34
C LEU A 12 18.44 -3.43 4.31
N PRO A 13 17.31 -2.94 3.77
CA PRO A 13 17.03 -1.52 3.79
C PRO A 13 16.87 -1.02 5.22
N GLN A 14 17.38 0.16 5.51
CA GLN A 14 17.16 0.80 6.80
C GLN A 14 15.67 1.14 6.94
N LEU A 15 15.07 0.68 8.03
CA LEU A 15 13.68 0.99 8.31
C LEU A 15 13.54 2.45 8.74
N PRO A 16 12.48 3.17 8.31
CA PRO A 16 12.22 4.54 8.74
C PRO A 16 11.90 4.59 10.23
N ALA A 17 12.19 5.72 10.88
CA ALA A 17 11.85 5.94 12.27
C ALA A 17 10.34 6.04 12.51
N GLY A 18 9.60 6.68 11.57
CA GLY A 18 8.14 6.88 11.65
C GLY A 18 7.34 5.69 11.16
N ARG A 19 7.40 4.58 11.85
CA ARG A 19 6.64 3.36 11.49
C ARG A 19 5.20 3.34 12.00
N GLU A 20 4.85 4.26 12.87
CA GLU A 20 3.50 4.46 13.42
C GLU A 20 2.52 5.14 12.46
N ILE A 21 2.99 5.61 11.30
CA ILE A 21 2.14 6.24 10.28
C ILE A 21 0.98 5.32 9.90
N PRO A 22 -0.28 5.80 9.97
CA PRO A 22 -1.44 4.98 9.70
C PRO A 22 -1.54 4.61 8.21
N ILE A 23 -1.65 3.31 7.93
CA ILE A 23 -1.73 2.76 6.57
C ILE A 23 -3.12 2.16 6.33
N ALA A 24 -3.77 2.55 5.25
CA ALA A 24 -4.95 1.87 4.72
C ALA A 24 -4.57 0.99 3.52
N CYS A 25 -5.19 -0.18 3.44
CA CYS A 25 -4.89 -1.19 2.43
C CYS A 25 -6.08 -1.35 1.47
N ILE A 26 -5.80 -1.40 0.17
CA ILE A 26 -6.81 -1.62 -0.87
C ILE A 26 -6.45 -2.87 -1.66
N GLY A 27 -7.33 -3.85 -1.59
CA GLY A 27 -7.13 -5.18 -2.14
C GLY A 27 -6.97 -6.23 -1.03
N SER A 28 -7.44 -7.45 -1.27
CA SER A 28 -7.41 -8.57 -0.32
C SER A 28 -6.81 -9.83 -0.91
N GLY A 29 -6.14 -9.71 -2.06
CA GLY A 29 -5.46 -10.83 -2.72
C GLY A 29 -4.19 -11.27 -1.98
N PHE A 30 -3.56 -12.32 -2.49
CA PHE A 30 -2.33 -12.91 -1.93
C PHE A 30 -1.23 -11.85 -1.64
N ILE A 31 -1.01 -10.92 -2.57
CA ILE A 31 0.03 -9.89 -2.41
C ILE A 31 -0.23 -9.05 -1.16
N MET A 32 -1.46 -8.59 -0.94
CA MET A 32 -1.81 -7.82 0.25
C MET A 32 -1.82 -8.70 1.49
N ALA A 33 -2.56 -9.80 1.46
CA ALA A 33 -2.85 -10.60 2.66
C ALA A 33 -1.64 -11.39 3.17
N ASP A 34 -0.84 -11.96 2.27
CA ASP A 34 0.21 -12.90 2.63
C ASP A 34 1.63 -12.36 2.40
N CYS A 35 1.77 -11.19 1.75
CA CYS A 35 3.07 -10.52 1.58
C CYS A 35 3.12 -9.18 2.32
N HIS A 36 2.33 -8.19 1.91
CA HIS A 36 2.44 -6.83 2.46
C HIS A 36 2.08 -6.75 3.94
N LEU A 37 0.92 -7.26 4.34
CA LEU A 37 0.48 -7.21 5.74
C LEU A 37 1.39 -8.02 6.67
N VAL A 38 1.96 -9.12 6.19
CA VAL A 38 2.97 -9.88 6.94
C VAL A 38 4.25 -9.07 7.10
N ALA A 39 4.74 -8.43 6.03
CA ALA A 39 5.93 -7.58 6.07
C ALA A 39 5.73 -6.36 6.97
N TYR A 40 4.58 -5.68 6.90
CA TYR A 40 4.26 -4.56 7.79
C TYR A 40 4.30 -4.97 9.26
N ARG A 41 3.70 -6.10 9.59
CA ARG A 41 3.71 -6.60 10.98
C ARG A 41 5.12 -6.92 11.45
N GLN A 42 5.91 -7.62 10.64
CA GLN A 42 7.29 -7.97 10.98
C GLN A 42 8.18 -6.74 11.16
N ALA A 43 7.98 -5.71 10.34
CA ALA A 43 8.75 -4.47 10.38
C ALA A 43 8.21 -3.45 11.41
N GLY A 44 7.08 -3.71 12.05
CA GLY A 44 6.48 -2.82 13.06
C GLY A 44 5.79 -1.59 12.47
N PHE A 45 5.31 -1.66 11.23
CA PHE A 45 4.43 -0.64 10.64
C PHE A 45 3.00 -0.75 11.16
N ASN A 46 2.18 0.26 10.86
CA ASN A 46 0.82 0.42 11.39
C ASN A 46 -0.28 0.34 10.32
N PRO A 47 -0.52 -0.83 9.69
CA PRO A 47 -1.71 -1.04 8.89
C PRO A 47 -2.93 -1.14 9.80
N LEU A 48 -4.01 -0.39 9.51
CA LEU A 48 -5.17 -0.31 10.40
C LEU A 48 -6.52 -0.52 9.71
N ALA A 49 -6.60 -0.36 8.41
CA ALA A 49 -7.86 -0.46 7.67
C ALA A 49 -7.66 -1.19 6.33
N ILE A 50 -8.69 -1.85 5.86
CA ILE A 50 -8.68 -2.54 4.58
C ILE A 50 -10.02 -2.44 3.87
N THR A 51 -9.98 -2.27 2.56
CA THR A 51 -11.14 -2.46 1.68
C THR A 51 -10.79 -3.38 0.51
N SER A 52 -11.82 -3.96 -0.09
CA SER A 52 -11.66 -4.87 -1.21
C SER A 52 -12.90 -4.82 -2.11
N ARG A 53 -12.89 -5.56 -3.22
CA ARG A 53 -14.02 -5.66 -4.13
C ARG A 53 -15.32 -6.08 -3.44
N THR A 54 -15.25 -6.88 -2.38
CA THR A 54 -16.38 -7.25 -1.54
C THR A 54 -16.02 -7.08 -0.07
N LEU A 55 -16.99 -6.67 0.74
CA LEU A 55 -16.80 -6.55 2.18
C LEU A 55 -16.40 -7.89 2.82
N ALA A 56 -16.94 -8.99 2.34
CA ALA A 56 -16.60 -10.32 2.85
C ALA A 56 -15.10 -10.65 2.68
N ASN A 57 -14.51 -10.31 1.53
CA ASN A 57 -13.08 -10.50 1.31
C ASN A 57 -12.24 -9.58 2.20
N ALA A 58 -12.64 -8.32 2.36
CA ALA A 58 -11.97 -7.39 3.28
C ALA A 58 -12.05 -7.89 4.73
N THR A 59 -13.21 -8.35 5.18
CA THR A 59 -13.43 -8.89 6.53
C THR A 59 -12.54 -10.09 6.82
N SER A 60 -12.46 -11.04 5.89
CA SER A 60 -11.63 -12.24 6.06
C SER A 60 -10.15 -11.91 6.28
N VAL A 61 -9.61 -10.93 5.54
CA VAL A 61 -8.21 -10.49 5.72
C VAL A 61 -8.08 -9.65 6.99
N ALA A 62 -9.05 -8.79 7.28
CA ALA A 62 -9.07 -7.95 8.47
C ALA A 62 -9.01 -8.78 9.76
N GLU A 63 -9.79 -9.85 9.86
CA GLU A 63 -9.78 -10.76 11.01
C GLU A 63 -8.41 -11.42 11.23
N ARG A 64 -7.73 -11.82 10.14
CA ARG A 64 -6.39 -12.43 10.22
C ARG A 64 -5.31 -11.46 10.69
N HIS A 65 -5.45 -10.19 10.36
CA HIS A 65 -4.40 -9.19 10.56
C HIS A 65 -4.76 -8.09 11.57
N GLY A 66 -5.94 -8.14 12.19
CA GLY A 66 -6.36 -7.14 13.18
C GLY A 66 -6.64 -5.78 12.58
N LEU A 67 -7.24 -5.71 11.39
CA LEU A 67 -7.60 -4.49 10.69
C LEU A 67 -9.10 -4.21 10.82
N THR A 68 -9.51 -2.98 10.52
CA THR A 68 -10.92 -2.62 10.35
C THR A 68 -11.32 -2.76 8.88
N PRO A 69 -12.30 -3.61 8.52
CA PRO A 69 -12.77 -3.74 7.15
C PRO A 69 -13.76 -2.64 6.80
N TYR A 70 -13.69 -2.17 5.55
CA TYR A 70 -14.60 -1.18 4.98
C TYR A 70 -15.13 -1.65 3.63
N GLU A 71 -16.34 -1.23 3.31
CA GLU A 71 -16.96 -1.53 2.02
C GLU A 71 -16.47 -0.59 0.91
N GLU A 72 -16.22 0.68 1.25
CA GLU A 72 -15.91 1.73 0.29
C GLU A 72 -14.62 2.48 0.65
N ILE A 73 -13.84 2.83 -0.39
CA ILE A 73 -12.59 3.57 -0.25
C ILE A 73 -12.79 4.94 0.42
N PRO A 74 -13.75 5.79 0.00
CA PRO A 74 -13.90 7.10 0.61
C PRO A 74 -14.21 7.04 2.11
N ARG A 75 -15.10 6.14 2.50
CA ARG A 75 -15.46 5.94 3.90
C ARG A 75 -14.27 5.45 4.74
N MET A 76 -13.53 4.48 4.21
CA MET A 76 -12.31 3.99 4.86
C MET A 76 -11.33 5.13 5.14
N LEU A 77 -11.05 5.97 4.14
CA LEU A 77 -10.07 7.04 4.26
C LEU A 77 -10.54 8.17 5.19
N GLN A 78 -11.84 8.48 5.22
CA GLN A 78 -12.41 9.49 6.11
C GLN A 78 -12.42 9.05 7.58
N GLU A 79 -12.73 7.78 7.85
CA GLU A 79 -12.89 7.27 9.20
C GLU A 79 -11.60 6.73 9.82
N SER A 80 -10.66 6.20 9.00
CA SER A 80 -9.44 5.56 9.52
C SER A 80 -8.33 6.51 9.91
N GLY A 81 -8.32 7.73 9.37
CA GLY A 81 -7.22 8.67 9.55
C GLY A 81 -5.92 8.22 8.86
N ALA A 82 -6.00 7.35 7.86
CA ALA A 82 -4.84 6.88 7.14
C ALA A 82 -4.12 8.02 6.40
N GLU A 83 -2.80 8.04 6.50
CA GLU A 83 -1.93 8.98 5.81
C GLU A 83 -1.23 8.35 4.60
N VAL A 84 -1.12 7.04 4.58
CA VAL A 84 -0.56 6.26 3.47
C VAL A 84 -1.56 5.21 3.02
N VAL A 85 -1.65 5.01 1.70
CA VAL A 85 -2.49 3.97 1.10
C VAL A 85 -1.63 2.99 0.34
N ASP A 86 -1.78 1.72 0.66
CA ASP A 86 -1.17 0.61 -0.08
C ASP A 86 -2.21 0.01 -1.04
N VAL A 87 -1.96 0.11 -2.34
CA VAL A 87 -2.86 -0.35 -3.41
C VAL A 87 -2.30 -1.61 -4.03
N ALA A 88 -2.92 -2.76 -3.73
CA ALA A 88 -2.58 -4.07 -4.29
C ALA A 88 -3.77 -4.70 -5.01
N VAL A 89 -4.15 -4.07 -6.09
CA VAL A 89 -5.23 -4.51 -7.00
C VAL A 89 -4.65 -4.87 -8.37
N PRO A 90 -5.41 -5.57 -9.23
CA PRO A 90 -5.00 -5.80 -10.62
C PRO A 90 -4.70 -4.49 -11.37
N PRO A 91 -3.74 -4.49 -12.31
CA PRO A 91 -3.27 -3.27 -12.97
C PRO A 91 -4.36 -2.50 -13.72
N ASP A 92 -5.35 -3.18 -14.27
CA ASP A 92 -6.50 -2.58 -14.95
C ASP A 92 -7.43 -1.78 -14.02
N LEU A 93 -7.41 -2.06 -12.72
CA LEU A 93 -8.19 -1.36 -11.71
C LEU A 93 -7.41 -0.25 -10.99
N GLN A 94 -6.09 -0.26 -11.08
CA GLN A 94 -5.22 0.57 -10.25
C GLN A 94 -5.42 2.08 -10.51
N HIS A 95 -5.60 2.47 -11.76
CA HIS A 95 -5.86 3.87 -12.14
C HIS A 95 -7.15 4.40 -11.48
N ASP A 96 -8.25 3.66 -11.59
CA ASP A 96 -9.53 4.08 -11.00
C ASP A 96 -9.51 4.09 -9.48
N VAL A 97 -8.83 3.13 -8.86
CA VAL A 97 -8.63 3.09 -7.42
C VAL A 97 -7.85 4.31 -6.93
N ILE A 98 -6.75 4.65 -7.58
CA ILE A 98 -5.94 5.83 -7.23
C ILE A 98 -6.75 7.12 -7.39
N ARG A 99 -7.55 7.25 -8.45
CA ARG A 99 -8.48 8.38 -8.62
C ARG A 99 -9.47 8.50 -7.47
N GLN A 100 -10.04 7.40 -7.00
CA GLN A 100 -10.96 7.41 -5.86
C GLN A 100 -10.25 7.84 -4.56
N VAL A 101 -9.02 7.39 -4.34
CA VAL A 101 -8.20 7.82 -3.19
C VAL A 101 -8.01 9.35 -3.22
N ILE A 102 -7.59 9.89 -4.35
CA ILE A 102 -7.37 11.34 -4.52
C ILE A 102 -8.68 12.12 -4.36
N ALA A 103 -9.76 11.66 -4.99
CA ALA A 103 -11.07 12.31 -4.94
C ALA A 103 -11.71 12.30 -3.54
N SER A 104 -11.27 11.43 -2.64
CA SER A 104 -11.80 11.36 -1.28
C SER A 104 -11.53 12.61 -0.45
N GLY A 105 -10.57 13.45 -0.84
CA GLY A 105 -10.17 14.65 -0.10
C GLY A 105 -9.65 14.36 1.32
N SER A 106 -9.16 13.15 1.55
CA SER A 106 -8.63 12.69 2.83
C SER A 106 -7.24 13.23 3.13
N SER A 107 -6.70 12.91 4.31
CA SER A 107 -5.35 13.27 4.75
C SER A 107 -4.23 12.43 4.12
N VAL A 108 -4.52 11.66 3.08
CA VAL A 108 -3.55 10.81 2.39
C VAL A 108 -2.46 11.68 1.74
N ARG A 109 -1.22 11.37 2.07
CA ARG A 109 -0.03 12.06 1.53
C ARG A 109 0.93 11.13 0.79
N GLY A 110 0.68 9.82 0.82
CA GLY A 110 1.48 8.81 0.12
C GLY A 110 0.66 7.63 -0.39
N ILE A 111 1.00 7.16 -1.57
CA ILE A 111 0.44 5.96 -2.19
C ILE A 111 1.58 5.02 -2.55
N LEU A 112 1.51 3.77 -2.09
CA LEU A 112 2.31 2.66 -2.58
C LEU A 112 1.46 1.87 -3.58
N ALA A 113 1.82 1.93 -4.85
CA ALA A 113 1.12 1.22 -5.92
C ALA A 113 1.83 -0.08 -6.29
N GLN A 114 1.08 -1.09 -6.69
CA GLN A 114 1.65 -2.37 -7.14
C GLN A 114 2.13 -2.26 -8.60
N LYS A 115 3.13 -3.07 -8.94
CA LYS A 115 3.61 -3.23 -10.32
C LYS A 115 2.65 -4.15 -11.12
N PRO A 116 2.51 -3.94 -12.44
CA PRO A 116 2.88 -2.74 -13.17
C PRO A 116 1.97 -1.57 -12.80
N LEU A 117 2.51 -0.35 -12.84
CA LEU A 117 1.75 0.84 -12.41
C LEU A 117 0.49 1.09 -13.24
N GLY A 118 0.51 0.73 -14.50
CA GLY A 118 -0.63 0.83 -15.43
C GLY A 118 -0.55 -0.26 -16.49
N MET A 119 -1.57 -0.32 -17.31
CA MET A 119 -1.67 -1.28 -18.41
C MET A 119 -0.71 -0.94 -19.58
N ASP A 120 -0.36 0.34 -19.70
CA ASP A 120 0.59 0.87 -20.66
C ASP A 120 1.27 2.14 -20.12
N TYR A 121 2.17 2.69 -20.93
CA TYR A 121 2.92 3.90 -20.59
C TYR A 121 2.01 5.13 -20.38
N GLN A 122 0.97 5.29 -21.18
CA GLN A 122 0.07 6.43 -21.08
C GLN A 122 -0.69 6.39 -19.74
N GLN A 123 -1.27 5.25 -19.40
CA GLN A 123 -1.97 5.09 -18.13
C GLN A 123 -1.04 5.28 -16.92
N ALA A 124 0.18 4.75 -16.99
CA ALA A 124 1.18 4.96 -15.94
C ALA A 124 1.52 6.45 -15.76
N ARG A 125 1.67 7.18 -16.87
CA ARG A 125 1.89 8.65 -16.83
C ARG A 125 0.72 9.41 -16.26
N GLU A 126 -0.51 9.03 -16.59
CA GLU A 126 -1.71 9.64 -16.04
C GLU A 126 -1.77 9.48 -14.52
N ILE A 127 -1.44 8.28 -14.00
CA ILE A 127 -1.38 8.02 -12.55
C ILE A 127 -0.33 8.92 -11.88
N VAL A 128 0.86 9.04 -12.46
CA VAL A 128 1.91 9.91 -11.93
C VAL A 128 1.43 11.36 -11.87
N THR A 129 0.87 11.87 -12.97
CA THR A 129 0.36 13.26 -13.04
C THR A 129 -0.75 13.50 -12.01
N LEU A 130 -1.68 12.56 -11.85
CA LEU A 130 -2.76 12.66 -10.85
C LEU A 130 -2.20 12.80 -9.43
N CYS A 131 -1.19 12.03 -9.09
CA CYS A 131 -0.56 12.08 -7.77
C CYS A 131 0.24 13.38 -7.58
N GLU A 132 1.00 13.82 -8.60
CA GLU A 132 1.75 15.08 -8.57
C GLU A 132 0.83 16.27 -8.40
N ASP A 133 -0.25 16.36 -9.17
CA ASP A 133 -1.25 17.46 -9.10
C ASP A 133 -1.96 17.50 -7.74
N ALA A 134 -2.14 16.34 -7.10
CA ALA A 134 -2.72 16.23 -5.77
C ALA A 134 -1.70 16.44 -4.63
N GLY A 135 -0.42 16.59 -4.93
CA GLY A 135 0.65 16.69 -3.92
C GLY A 135 0.88 15.40 -3.12
N ILE A 136 0.55 14.26 -3.70
CA ILE A 136 0.68 12.94 -3.06
C ILE A 136 1.96 12.26 -3.56
N VAL A 137 2.78 11.78 -2.66
CA VAL A 137 3.97 10.97 -2.99
C VAL A 137 3.54 9.61 -3.53
N LEU A 138 3.95 9.28 -4.75
CA LEU A 138 3.72 7.97 -5.35
C LEU A 138 5.00 7.13 -5.31
N ALA A 139 4.90 5.93 -4.76
CA ALA A 139 5.91 4.90 -4.86
C ALA A 139 5.33 3.67 -5.57
N VAL A 140 6.16 3.02 -6.39
CA VAL A 140 5.78 1.77 -7.07
C VAL A 140 6.54 0.61 -6.44
N ASN A 141 5.82 -0.42 -6.03
CA ASN A 141 6.42 -1.62 -5.45
C ASN A 141 7.05 -2.50 -6.55
N GLN A 142 8.22 -2.06 -7.02
CA GLN A 142 9.03 -2.73 -8.04
C GLN A 142 10.23 -3.37 -7.34
N ASN A 143 10.07 -4.62 -6.92
CA ASN A 143 11.02 -5.34 -6.06
C ASN A 143 11.93 -6.33 -6.80
N MET A 144 12.06 -6.20 -8.12
CA MET A 144 12.95 -7.03 -8.95
C MET A 144 13.81 -6.18 -9.86
#